data_2b276084afe2942fe4beb14f6b800d66
#
_entry.id   2b276084afe2942fe4beb14f6b800d66
#
_cell.length_a   1.000
_cell.length_b   1.000
_cell.length_c   1.000
_cell.angle_alpha   90.00
_cell.angle_beta   90.00
_cell.angle_gamma   90.00
#
_symmetry.space_group_name_H-M   'P 1'
#
loop_
_entity.id
_entity.type
_entity.pdbx_description
1 polymer ?
#
loop_
_entity_poly.entity_id
_entity_poly.type
_entity_poly.pdbx_seq_one_letter_code
_entity_poly.pdbx_strand_id
1 'polypeptide(L)'
;MKKFAVAAAGLAVATGAHASDGSATLFGLIDAGVSYVSNEGGKRNVYFDDGIAVPNLWGLRGTENLGGGAKAIFELTSQYALGNGAALPTPGSMFSRTALVGLWSERLGSVTLGQQYDFMTDSLTFGSFDGAFRYGGLYNFRQGPFSKLGIPDNPTGSFDFDRLAGSSRVPNSVKYTSANLNGLVFGLMYGFGNQAGGGLAANSTVSAGLKYETGSFALGAAYVEVKYPQMNNGHDGLRNWGLGARYALSAFDLNLLYTNTRNTLTGAAIDVIQAGVRYVGAPWTIGANYEYMKGNAQLDRNYAHQVTAAAQYALSKRTSAYVETVYQYAGGSAGAHAWINGVMGPDAQSSSRSQFLARIGMLTRF
;
A
#
# COMPACT_ATOMS: atom_id res chain seq x y z
N MET A 1 14.40 47.64 1.61
CA MET A 1 15.34 46.53 1.44
C MET A 1 15.70 46.01 2.83
N LYS A 2 15.02 44.97 3.30
CA LYS A 2 15.32 44.31 4.58
C LYS A 2 16.07 43.00 4.26
N LYS A 3 17.33 42.91 4.68
CA LYS A 3 18.21 41.75 4.51
C LYS A 3 17.78 40.69 5.52
N PHE A 4 17.32 39.55 5.06
CA PHE A 4 17.19 38.36 5.87
C PHE A 4 18.55 37.70 5.99
N ALA A 5 19.09 37.69 7.20
CA ALA A 5 20.27 36.91 7.54
C ALA A 5 19.85 35.45 7.73
N VAL A 6 20.29 34.56 6.86
CA VAL A 6 20.20 33.12 7.05
C VAL A 6 21.30 32.73 8.02
N ALA A 7 20.93 32.37 9.23
CA ALA A 7 21.86 31.79 10.20
C ALA A 7 22.13 30.33 9.77
N ALA A 8 23.31 30.10 9.20
CA ALA A 8 23.83 28.75 9.03
C ALA A 8 24.25 28.22 10.42
N ALA A 9 23.42 27.32 10.97
CA ALA A 9 23.82 26.56 12.16
C ALA A 9 24.91 25.58 11.73
N GLY A 10 26.16 25.88 12.09
CA GLY A 10 27.28 24.99 11.91
C GLY A 10 27.08 23.73 12.76
N LEU A 11 26.97 22.56 12.10
CA LEU A 11 27.12 21.28 12.78
C LEU A 11 28.55 21.18 13.30
N ALA A 12 28.73 21.30 14.59
CA ALA A 12 29.96 20.91 15.24
C ALA A 12 30.05 19.38 15.17
N VAL A 13 30.94 18.87 14.32
CA VAL A 13 31.32 17.45 14.30
C VAL A 13 32.05 17.15 15.61
N ALA A 14 31.37 16.58 16.58
CA ALA A 14 31.98 16.01 17.76
C ALA A 14 32.79 14.77 17.33
N THR A 15 34.09 14.91 17.16
CA THR A 15 35.03 13.79 17.02
C THR A 15 35.10 13.06 18.37
N GLY A 16 34.40 11.93 18.45
CA GLY A 16 34.35 11.11 19.67
C GLY A 16 33.25 10.07 19.68
N ALA A 17 32.56 9.82 18.61
CA ALA A 17 31.60 8.72 18.55
C ALA A 17 32.37 7.40 18.39
N HIS A 18 32.55 6.67 19.49
CA HIS A 18 32.82 5.26 19.40
C HIS A 18 31.60 4.63 18.70
N ALA A 19 31.81 4.07 17.49
CA ALA A 19 30.82 3.29 16.79
C ALA A 19 30.52 2.03 17.63
N SER A 20 29.53 2.13 18.53
CA SER A 20 29.06 1.02 19.32
C SER A 20 27.68 0.61 18.77
N ASP A 21 27.62 -0.60 18.24
CA ASP A 21 26.41 -1.36 17.93
C ASP A 21 25.51 -0.82 16.81
N GLY A 22 26.09 -0.46 15.67
CA GLY A 22 25.36 -0.35 14.41
C GLY A 22 25.02 -1.72 13.84
N SER A 23 23.80 -1.92 13.34
CA SER A 23 23.42 -3.15 12.65
C SER A 23 22.95 -2.84 11.23
N ALA A 24 23.36 -3.66 10.27
CA ALA A 24 22.80 -3.70 8.93
C ALA A 24 22.29 -5.11 8.64
N THR A 25 21.05 -5.23 8.22
CA THR A 25 20.40 -6.52 7.93
C THR A 25 19.96 -6.56 6.48
N LEU A 26 20.40 -7.57 5.75
CA LEU A 26 19.81 -7.94 4.47
C LEU A 26 18.52 -8.72 4.73
N PHE A 27 17.47 -8.39 4.01
CA PHE A 27 16.18 -9.09 4.09
C PHE A 27 15.54 -9.21 2.71
N GLY A 28 14.61 -10.16 2.57
CA GLY A 28 13.87 -10.29 1.33
C GLY A 28 12.61 -11.14 1.45
N LEU A 29 11.78 -10.97 0.42
CA LEU A 29 10.52 -11.70 0.21
C LEU A 29 10.51 -12.20 -1.23
N ILE A 30 10.09 -13.44 -1.44
CA ILE A 30 9.90 -14.04 -2.76
C ILE A 30 8.54 -14.71 -2.77
N ASP A 31 7.70 -14.33 -3.72
CA ASP A 31 6.39 -14.91 -3.98
C ASP A 31 6.26 -15.26 -5.45
N ALA A 32 5.89 -16.49 -5.75
CA ALA A 32 5.66 -16.97 -7.10
C ALA A 32 4.53 -17.99 -7.14
N GLY A 33 3.83 -18.04 -8.28
CA GLY A 33 2.74 -18.98 -8.44
C GLY A 33 2.23 -19.07 -9.88
N VAL A 34 1.12 -19.79 -10.01
CA VAL A 34 0.38 -19.93 -11.26
C VAL A 34 -1.03 -19.45 -11.02
N SER A 35 -1.49 -18.58 -11.90
CA SER A 35 -2.84 -18.00 -11.88
C SER A 35 -3.64 -18.44 -13.08
N TYR A 36 -4.92 -18.73 -12.85
CA TYR A 36 -5.96 -18.92 -13.84
C TYR A 36 -6.91 -17.74 -13.79
N VAL A 37 -7.18 -17.13 -14.94
CA VAL A 37 -8.18 -16.06 -15.09
C VAL A 37 -9.22 -16.51 -16.13
N SER A 38 -10.49 -16.40 -15.75
CA SER A 38 -11.61 -16.92 -16.58
C SER A 38 -11.89 -16.09 -17.81
N ASN A 39 -11.58 -14.78 -17.78
CA ASN A 39 -11.93 -13.85 -18.84
C ASN A 39 -10.95 -12.66 -18.87
N GLU A 40 -10.05 -12.67 -19.83
CA GLU A 40 -9.19 -11.56 -20.24
C GLU A 40 -9.54 -11.25 -21.71
N GLY A 41 -10.25 -10.14 -21.96
CA GLY A 41 -10.71 -9.78 -23.31
C GLY A 41 -11.61 -10.82 -23.98
N GLY A 42 -12.28 -11.69 -23.23
CA GLY A 42 -13.11 -12.78 -23.75
C GLY A 42 -12.45 -14.15 -23.75
N LYS A 43 -11.20 -14.26 -23.31
CA LYS A 43 -10.43 -15.51 -23.29
C LYS A 43 -10.04 -15.89 -21.88
N ARG A 44 -9.94 -17.20 -21.60
CA ARG A 44 -9.30 -17.70 -20.37
C ARG A 44 -7.79 -17.66 -20.53
N ASN A 45 -7.09 -17.44 -19.41
CA ASN A 45 -5.64 -17.43 -19.37
C ASN A 45 -5.12 -18.24 -18.19
N VAL A 46 -3.97 -18.88 -18.38
CA VAL A 46 -3.18 -19.53 -17.32
C VAL A 46 -1.74 -19.07 -17.49
N TYR A 47 -1.17 -18.47 -16.45
CA TYR A 47 0.17 -17.91 -16.56
C TYR A 47 0.92 -18.00 -15.22
N PHE A 48 2.24 -17.98 -15.32
CA PHE A 48 3.13 -17.73 -14.19
C PHE A 48 3.06 -16.25 -13.83
N ASP A 49 2.90 -15.96 -12.56
CA ASP A 49 3.03 -14.63 -12.01
C ASP A 49 3.76 -14.64 -10.68
N ASP A 50 4.19 -13.46 -10.25
CA ASP A 50 5.00 -13.29 -9.06
C ASP A 50 4.69 -11.99 -8.34
N GLY A 51 5.05 -11.93 -7.06
CA GLY A 51 4.85 -10.73 -6.27
C GLY A 51 3.38 -10.41 -5.95
N ILE A 52 2.50 -11.40 -5.91
CA ILE A 52 1.04 -11.25 -5.72
C ILE A 52 0.66 -11.26 -4.25
N ALA A 53 0.92 -12.35 -3.51
CA ALA A 53 0.60 -12.39 -2.07
C ALA A 53 1.43 -11.37 -1.28
N VAL A 54 2.69 -11.22 -1.66
CA VAL A 54 3.58 -10.13 -1.24
C VAL A 54 4.49 -9.75 -2.41
N PRO A 55 4.88 -8.49 -2.56
CA PRO A 55 5.85 -8.12 -3.60
C PRO A 55 7.18 -8.86 -3.42
N ASN A 56 7.84 -9.23 -4.53
CA ASN A 56 9.21 -9.69 -4.44
C ASN A 56 10.12 -8.52 -4.07
N LEU A 57 10.76 -8.62 -2.94
CA LEU A 57 11.58 -7.57 -2.37
C LEU A 57 12.94 -8.10 -1.93
N TRP A 58 13.96 -7.25 -2.04
CA TRP A 58 15.16 -7.34 -1.25
C TRP A 58 15.56 -5.96 -0.75
N GLY A 59 16.24 -5.89 0.37
CA GLY A 59 16.62 -4.60 0.92
C GLY A 59 17.62 -4.70 2.05
N LEU A 60 18.12 -3.54 2.41
CA LEU A 60 19.00 -3.31 3.55
C LEU A 60 18.28 -2.38 4.52
N ARG A 61 18.30 -2.73 5.79
CA ARG A 61 17.87 -1.84 6.86
C ARG A 61 18.89 -1.86 7.97
N GLY A 62 19.06 -0.74 8.65
CA GLY A 62 20.01 -0.69 9.73
C GLY A 62 19.68 0.40 10.74
N THR A 63 20.38 0.28 11.87
CA THR A 63 20.29 1.22 12.97
C THR A 63 21.68 1.53 13.52
N GLU A 64 21.87 2.74 13.99
CA GLU A 64 23.04 3.18 14.74
C GLU A 64 22.57 3.79 16.06
N ASN A 65 23.14 3.37 17.17
CA ASN A 65 22.81 3.91 18.49
C ASN A 65 23.52 5.26 18.69
N LEU A 66 22.75 6.32 18.88
CA LEU A 66 23.26 7.68 19.08
C LEU A 66 23.41 8.06 20.57
N GLY A 67 23.06 7.14 21.47
CA GLY A 67 22.99 7.42 22.91
C GLY A 67 21.68 8.09 23.32
N GLY A 68 21.42 8.17 24.63
CA GLY A 68 20.21 8.82 25.16
C GLY A 68 18.87 8.21 24.73
N GLY A 69 18.86 6.96 24.25
CA GLY A 69 17.66 6.30 23.72
C GLY A 69 17.29 6.72 22.28
N ALA A 70 18.18 7.44 21.61
CA ALA A 70 18.02 7.83 20.20
C ALA A 70 18.82 6.89 19.27
N LYS A 71 18.29 6.65 18.06
CA LYS A 71 18.93 5.88 17.00
C LYS A 71 18.82 6.61 15.67
N ALA A 72 19.87 6.55 14.85
CA ALA A 72 19.74 6.76 13.43
C ALA A 72 19.21 5.46 12.79
N ILE A 73 18.34 5.60 11.79
CA ILE A 73 17.74 4.46 11.08
C ILE A 73 17.82 4.69 9.57
N PHE A 74 17.95 3.63 8.80
CA PHE A 74 17.80 3.69 7.35
C PHE A 74 17.10 2.45 6.83
N GLU A 75 16.43 2.58 5.68
CA GLU A 75 15.88 1.48 4.91
C GLU A 75 16.00 1.76 3.41
N LEU A 76 16.52 0.77 2.68
CA LEU A 76 16.65 0.77 1.24
C LEU A 76 16.04 -0.52 0.72
N THR A 77 14.92 -0.44 -0.01
CA THR A 77 14.17 -1.62 -0.47
C THR A 77 13.88 -1.54 -1.96
N SER A 78 14.31 -2.57 -2.67
CA SER A 78 14.05 -2.79 -4.09
C SER A 78 12.90 -3.78 -4.29
N GLN A 79 12.10 -3.56 -5.33
CA GLN A 79 11.12 -4.53 -5.82
C GLN A 79 11.54 -5.04 -7.19
N TYR A 80 11.32 -6.31 -7.48
CA TYR A 80 11.66 -6.91 -8.76
C TYR A 80 10.62 -7.94 -9.21
N ALA A 81 10.56 -8.18 -10.52
CA ALA A 81 9.81 -9.28 -11.09
C ALA A 81 10.69 -10.55 -11.06
N LEU A 82 10.20 -11.62 -10.44
CA LEU A 82 10.95 -12.87 -10.36
C LEU A 82 11.06 -13.55 -11.74
N GLY A 83 10.02 -13.38 -12.58
CA GLY A 83 9.96 -14.02 -13.89
C GLY A 83 11.01 -13.55 -14.90
N ASN A 84 11.58 -12.35 -14.74
CA ASN A 84 12.54 -11.77 -15.69
C ASN A 84 13.64 -10.89 -15.07
N GLY A 85 13.63 -10.71 -13.74
CA GLY A 85 14.61 -9.90 -13.02
C GLY A 85 14.44 -8.37 -13.16
N ALA A 86 13.37 -7.90 -13.80
CA ALA A 86 13.15 -6.47 -14.00
C ALA A 86 12.91 -5.72 -12.68
N ALA A 87 13.44 -4.50 -12.56
CA ALA A 87 13.14 -3.61 -11.44
C ALA A 87 11.70 -3.08 -11.53
N LEU A 88 10.97 -3.11 -10.40
CA LEU A 88 9.58 -2.70 -10.27
C LEU A 88 9.39 -1.70 -9.11
N PRO A 89 8.33 -0.89 -9.09
CA PRO A 89 7.41 -0.61 -10.19
C PRO A 89 7.99 0.34 -11.23
N THR A 90 9.12 0.99 -10.91
CA THR A 90 9.76 2.01 -11.77
C THR A 90 11.00 1.45 -12.41
N PRO A 91 11.00 1.19 -13.73
CA PRO A 91 12.19 0.75 -14.44
C PRO A 91 13.39 1.68 -14.21
N GLY A 92 14.56 1.08 -13.98
CA GLY A 92 15.81 1.83 -13.73
C GLY A 92 15.97 2.37 -12.31
N SER A 93 14.98 2.24 -11.44
CA SER A 93 15.08 2.63 -10.04
C SER A 93 15.60 1.47 -9.17
N MET A 94 16.74 1.67 -8.49
CA MET A 94 17.34 0.64 -7.65
C MET A 94 16.53 0.39 -6.37
N PHE A 95 16.09 1.45 -5.70
CA PHE A 95 15.31 1.36 -4.46
C PHE A 95 13.91 1.95 -4.64
N SER A 96 13.13 1.29 -5.49
CA SER A 96 11.82 1.77 -5.92
C SER A 96 10.74 1.66 -4.85
N ARG A 97 10.97 0.86 -3.81
CA ARG A 97 9.98 0.61 -2.74
C ARG A 97 10.12 1.61 -1.60
N THR A 98 11.28 1.61 -0.96
CA THR A 98 11.60 2.48 0.19
C THR A 98 13.05 2.94 0.04
N ALA A 99 13.29 4.21 0.27
CA ALA A 99 14.63 4.78 0.35
C ALA A 99 14.57 5.92 1.36
N LEU A 100 14.90 5.62 2.62
CA LEU A 100 14.78 6.57 3.72
C LEU A 100 15.97 6.52 4.68
N VAL A 101 16.16 7.65 5.36
CA VAL A 101 16.98 7.81 6.54
C VAL A 101 16.17 8.57 7.59
N GLY A 102 16.45 8.37 8.86
CA GLY A 102 15.72 9.07 9.91
C GLY A 102 16.32 8.93 11.29
N LEU A 103 15.64 9.56 12.24
CA LEU A 103 15.90 9.45 13.66
C LEU A 103 14.72 8.77 14.34
N TRP A 104 15.01 7.90 15.27
CA TRP A 104 14.02 7.18 16.06
C TRP A 104 14.33 7.30 17.55
N SER A 105 13.29 7.40 18.35
CA SER A 105 13.37 7.40 19.81
C SER A 105 12.17 6.66 20.38
N GLU A 106 12.37 5.84 21.39
CA GLU A 106 11.29 5.13 22.08
C GLU A 106 10.23 6.09 22.67
N ARG A 107 10.66 7.26 23.14
CA ARG A 107 9.78 8.25 23.78
C ARG A 107 9.08 9.18 22.79
N LEU A 108 9.74 9.53 21.68
CA LEU A 108 9.29 10.57 20.76
C LEU A 108 8.76 10.00 19.43
N GLY A 109 9.03 8.72 19.15
CA GLY A 109 8.74 8.13 17.85
C GLY A 109 9.83 8.36 16.82
N SER A 110 9.50 8.57 15.57
CA SER A 110 10.46 8.72 14.48
C SER A 110 10.18 9.90 13.57
N VAL A 111 11.25 10.48 13.02
CA VAL A 111 11.20 11.39 11.87
C VAL A 111 12.04 10.76 10.76
N THR A 112 11.45 10.54 9.61
CA THR A 112 12.09 9.93 8.44
C THR A 112 12.00 10.82 7.23
N LEU A 113 13.04 10.78 6.38
CA LEU A 113 13.15 11.55 5.14
C LEU A 113 13.42 10.61 3.98
N GLY A 114 12.77 10.84 2.84
CA GLY A 114 13.01 10.06 1.62
C GLY A 114 11.73 9.58 0.94
N GLN A 115 11.82 8.42 0.27
CA GLN A 115 10.69 7.75 -0.37
C GLN A 115 10.11 6.69 0.56
N GLN A 116 8.83 6.79 0.88
CA GLN A 116 8.18 5.93 1.87
C GLN A 116 6.67 5.85 1.67
N TYR A 117 6.00 4.95 2.40
CA TYR A 117 4.55 4.80 2.35
C TYR A 117 3.83 5.96 3.03
N ASP A 118 2.64 6.29 2.51
CA ASP A 118 1.68 7.14 3.22
C ASP A 118 0.88 6.37 4.27
N PHE A 119 0.04 7.08 5.02
CA PHE A 119 -0.70 6.47 6.12
C PHE A 119 -1.92 5.64 5.70
N MET A 120 -2.39 5.70 4.44
CA MET A 120 -3.37 4.70 3.95
C MET A 120 -2.77 3.30 4.04
N THR A 121 -1.51 3.14 3.60
CA THR A 121 -0.80 1.88 3.73
C THR A 121 -0.41 1.60 5.18
N ASP A 122 0.22 2.52 5.90
CA ASP A 122 0.78 2.24 7.22
C ASP A 122 -0.29 2.01 8.30
N SER A 123 -1.36 2.81 8.30
CA SER A 123 -2.39 2.71 9.33
C SER A 123 -3.45 1.65 9.02
N LEU A 124 -3.80 1.46 7.74
CA LEU A 124 -4.89 0.55 7.36
C LEU A 124 -4.38 -0.80 6.88
N THR A 125 -3.46 -0.85 5.93
CA THR A 125 -2.95 -2.12 5.39
C THR A 125 -2.09 -2.86 6.40
N PHE A 126 -1.08 -2.20 6.97
CA PHE A 126 -0.23 -2.81 7.99
C PHE A 126 -0.93 -2.98 9.35
N GLY A 127 -2.06 -2.28 9.54
CA GLY A 127 -2.99 -2.51 10.64
C GLY A 127 -3.79 -3.80 10.53
N SER A 128 -3.77 -4.47 9.38
CA SER A 128 -4.46 -5.77 9.13
C SER A 128 -5.98 -5.69 9.28
N PHE A 129 -6.60 -4.69 8.65
CA PHE A 129 -8.07 -4.54 8.65
C PHE A 129 -8.76 -5.28 7.50
N ASP A 130 -8.04 -6.15 6.80
CA ASP A 130 -8.51 -6.95 5.68
C ASP A 130 -8.34 -8.45 5.98
N GLY A 131 -9.43 -9.23 5.91
CA GLY A 131 -9.43 -10.65 6.28
C GLY A 131 -8.57 -11.52 5.39
N ALA A 132 -8.55 -11.27 4.09
CA ALA A 132 -7.81 -12.05 3.10
C ALA A 132 -6.48 -11.40 2.68
N PHE A 133 -6.20 -10.17 3.16
CA PHE A 133 -5.08 -9.35 2.71
C PHE A 133 -3.74 -10.08 2.60
N ARG A 134 -3.37 -10.88 3.61
CA ARG A 134 -2.02 -11.50 3.63
C ARG A 134 -1.79 -12.54 2.52
N TYR A 135 -2.86 -13.07 1.92
CA TYR A 135 -2.79 -14.20 0.99
C TYR A 135 -3.42 -13.88 -0.35
N GLY A 136 -4.47 -13.06 -0.36
CA GLY A 136 -5.04 -12.50 -1.55
C GLY A 136 -4.15 -11.43 -2.19
N GLY A 137 -3.33 -10.77 -1.38
CA GLY A 137 -2.32 -9.84 -1.87
C GLY A 137 -2.88 -8.85 -2.89
N LEU A 138 -2.17 -8.73 -4.01
CA LEU A 138 -2.51 -7.76 -5.04
C LEU A 138 -3.89 -7.98 -5.66
N TYR A 139 -4.33 -9.23 -5.84
CA TYR A 139 -5.63 -9.56 -6.42
C TYR A 139 -6.82 -9.23 -5.51
N ASN A 140 -6.57 -9.17 -4.21
CA ASN A 140 -7.58 -8.79 -3.21
C ASN A 140 -7.84 -7.27 -3.16
N PHE A 141 -6.92 -6.44 -3.65
CA PHE A 141 -7.07 -4.98 -3.62
C PHE A 141 -8.02 -4.47 -4.71
N ARG A 142 -8.26 -3.16 -4.76
CA ARG A 142 -9.39 -2.55 -5.46
C ARG A 142 -9.00 -2.02 -6.83
N GLN A 143 -9.83 -2.33 -7.82
CA GLN A 143 -9.76 -1.80 -9.17
C GLN A 143 -11.18 -1.69 -9.76
N GLY A 144 -11.67 -2.67 -10.52
CA GLY A 144 -13.03 -2.71 -11.07
C GLY A 144 -13.27 -1.75 -12.25
N PRO A 145 -14.55 -1.45 -12.57
CA PRO A 145 -14.96 -0.68 -13.74
C PRO A 145 -14.82 0.84 -13.54
N PHE A 146 -13.69 1.31 -13.03
CA PHE A 146 -13.51 2.69 -12.57
C PHE A 146 -12.37 3.43 -13.29
N SER A 147 -11.96 3.00 -14.49
CA SER A 147 -10.85 3.62 -15.23
C SER A 147 -11.02 5.13 -15.47
N LYS A 148 -12.27 5.62 -15.55
CA LYS A 148 -12.60 7.06 -15.62
C LYS A 148 -12.22 7.85 -14.36
N LEU A 149 -11.80 7.20 -13.27
CA LEU A 149 -11.22 7.87 -12.11
C LEU A 149 -9.97 8.66 -12.53
N GLY A 150 -9.24 8.13 -13.53
CA GLY A 150 -8.18 8.85 -14.22
C GLY A 150 -6.99 9.16 -13.34
N ILE A 151 -6.52 8.19 -12.53
CA ILE A 151 -5.29 8.34 -11.76
C ILE A 151 -4.12 8.50 -12.74
N PRO A 152 -3.36 9.61 -12.70
CA PRO A 152 -2.23 9.81 -13.59
C PRO A 152 -1.14 8.74 -13.41
N ASP A 153 -0.48 8.37 -14.50
CA ASP A 153 0.61 7.38 -14.55
C ASP A 153 0.22 6.01 -13.95
N ASN A 154 -1.08 5.71 -13.93
CA ASN A 154 -1.66 4.47 -13.43
C ASN A 154 -2.00 3.55 -14.60
N PRO A 155 -1.63 2.25 -14.57
CA PRO A 155 -1.78 1.34 -15.72
C PRO A 155 -3.19 1.21 -16.24
N THR A 156 -4.19 1.38 -15.37
CA THR A 156 -5.61 1.18 -15.71
C THR A 156 -6.47 2.42 -15.44
N GLY A 157 -5.86 3.49 -14.90
CA GLY A 157 -6.57 4.67 -14.41
C GLY A 157 -7.24 4.47 -13.04
N SER A 158 -7.29 3.23 -12.52
CA SER A 158 -7.93 2.88 -11.23
C SER A 158 -7.25 1.73 -10.47
N PHE A 159 -6.06 1.31 -10.87
CA PHE A 159 -5.28 0.30 -10.15
C PHE A 159 -4.95 0.78 -8.74
N ASP A 160 -5.24 -0.03 -7.71
CA ASP A 160 -4.99 0.30 -6.30
C ASP A 160 -5.49 1.71 -5.93
N PHE A 161 -6.73 2.04 -6.32
CA PHE A 161 -7.24 3.40 -6.28
C PHE A 161 -7.31 4.00 -4.87
N ASP A 162 -7.45 3.18 -3.83
CA ASP A 162 -7.46 3.61 -2.43
C ASP A 162 -6.09 3.52 -1.74
N ARG A 163 -5.03 3.15 -2.49
CA ARG A 163 -3.62 3.09 -2.07
C ARG A 163 -3.30 2.03 -1.01
N LEU A 164 -4.23 1.12 -0.74
CA LEU A 164 -4.05 0.10 0.29
C LEU A 164 -3.06 -1.00 -0.09
N ALA A 165 -2.90 -1.34 -1.39
CA ALA A 165 -1.86 -2.26 -1.83
C ALA A 165 -0.45 -1.70 -1.64
N GLY A 166 -0.32 -0.40 -1.36
CA GLY A 166 0.95 0.27 -1.26
C GLY A 166 1.73 0.25 -2.57
N SER A 167 1.03 0.25 -3.71
CA SER A 167 1.65 0.25 -5.04
C SER A 167 2.33 1.58 -5.35
N SER A 168 1.89 2.66 -4.72
CA SER A 168 2.47 4.01 -4.86
C SER A 168 3.08 4.48 -3.54
N ARG A 169 4.26 5.07 -3.59
CA ARG A 169 4.97 5.69 -2.47
C ARG A 169 5.01 7.19 -2.64
N VAL A 170 5.36 7.90 -1.58
CA VAL A 170 5.54 9.35 -1.58
C VAL A 170 7.03 9.65 -1.62
N PRO A 171 7.56 10.14 -2.75
CA PRO A 171 8.95 10.57 -2.83
C PRO A 171 9.15 11.92 -2.14
N ASN A 172 10.41 12.27 -1.88
CA ASN A 172 10.80 13.59 -1.35
C ASN A 172 10.00 13.99 -0.11
N SER A 173 9.80 13.07 0.82
CA SER A 173 8.90 13.28 1.94
C SER A 173 9.62 13.37 3.28
N VAL A 174 9.00 14.11 4.20
CA VAL A 174 9.26 14.12 5.63
C VAL A 174 8.05 13.50 6.32
N LYS A 175 8.28 12.53 7.20
CA LYS A 175 7.24 11.81 7.90
C LYS A 175 7.58 11.70 9.37
N TYR A 176 6.63 12.05 10.21
CA TYR A 176 6.65 11.81 11.64
C TYR A 176 5.71 10.66 12.00
N THR A 177 6.18 9.75 12.84
CA THR A 177 5.34 8.70 13.44
C THR A 177 5.60 8.71 14.95
N SER A 178 4.56 8.85 15.76
CA SER A 178 4.65 8.93 17.21
C SER A 178 5.21 7.65 17.81
N ALA A 179 5.71 7.74 19.04
CA ALA A 179 5.87 6.58 19.90
C ALA A 179 4.52 5.89 20.13
N ASN A 180 4.55 4.66 20.60
CA ASN A 180 3.35 3.96 21.04
C ASN A 180 2.87 4.54 22.39
N LEU A 181 1.73 5.21 22.37
CA LEU A 181 1.10 5.86 23.51
C LEU A 181 -0.01 4.96 24.06
N ASN A 182 0.35 3.88 24.73
CA ASN A 182 -0.59 2.89 25.27
C ASN A 182 -1.56 2.32 24.21
N GLY A 183 -1.00 1.90 23.08
CA GLY A 183 -1.75 1.36 21.94
C GLY A 183 -2.07 2.37 20.86
N LEU A 184 -2.00 3.67 21.13
CA LEU A 184 -2.20 4.72 20.12
C LEU A 184 -0.88 5.07 19.43
N VAL A 185 -0.88 5.00 18.09
CA VAL A 185 0.18 5.53 17.22
C VAL A 185 -0.47 6.44 16.20
N PHE A 186 0.08 7.62 15.98
CA PHE A 186 -0.37 8.56 14.97
C PHE A 186 0.80 9.15 14.19
N GLY A 187 0.53 9.77 13.07
CA GLY A 187 1.59 10.40 12.31
C GLY A 187 1.09 11.38 11.25
N LEU A 188 2.05 12.15 10.76
CA LEU A 188 1.87 13.17 9.72
C LEU A 188 2.99 13.04 8.69
N MET A 189 2.68 13.35 7.44
CA MET A 189 3.63 13.28 6.33
C MET A 189 3.41 14.43 5.38
N TYR A 190 4.51 14.97 4.88
CA TYR A 190 4.51 15.93 3.79
C TYR A 190 5.51 15.50 2.71
N GLY A 191 5.03 15.37 1.47
CA GLY A 191 5.84 15.15 0.28
C GLY A 191 6.00 16.45 -0.51
N PHE A 192 7.25 16.81 -0.81
CA PHE A 192 7.56 18.03 -1.56
C PHE A 192 7.40 17.80 -3.06
N GLY A 193 6.71 18.71 -3.74
CA GLY A 193 6.54 18.65 -5.19
C GLY A 193 7.79 19.00 -5.99
N ASN A 194 8.81 19.60 -5.35
CA ASN A 194 10.11 19.96 -5.94
C ASN A 194 9.99 20.77 -7.25
N GLN A 195 8.96 21.61 -7.37
CA GLN A 195 8.71 22.46 -8.54
C GLN A 195 9.16 23.90 -8.29
N ALA A 196 10.13 24.35 -9.00
CA ALA A 196 10.58 25.74 -8.94
C ALA A 196 9.44 26.69 -9.35
N GLY A 197 9.15 27.71 -8.53
CA GLY A 197 8.07 28.68 -8.74
C GLY A 197 6.66 28.18 -8.38
N GLY A 198 6.47 26.89 -8.11
CA GLY A 198 5.16 26.31 -7.78
C GLY A 198 4.73 26.47 -6.30
N GLY A 199 5.62 27.00 -5.45
CA GLY A 199 5.38 27.08 -4.02
C GLY A 199 5.33 25.69 -3.35
N LEU A 200 4.98 25.66 -2.07
CA LEU A 200 4.90 24.38 -1.32
C LEU A 200 3.69 23.53 -1.73
N ALA A 201 2.62 24.13 -2.23
CA ALA A 201 1.36 23.43 -2.48
C ALA A 201 1.31 22.66 -3.80
N ALA A 202 2.12 23.05 -4.81
CA ALA A 202 2.10 22.38 -6.13
C ALA A 202 2.79 21.01 -6.07
N ASN A 203 2.18 20.00 -6.67
CA ASN A 203 2.67 18.62 -6.74
C ASN A 203 2.97 17.99 -5.36
N SER A 204 2.43 18.57 -4.30
CA SER A 204 2.68 18.12 -2.94
C SER A 204 1.82 16.91 -2.57
N THR A 205 2.26 16.20 -1.55
CA THR A 205 1.47 15.17 -0.88
C THR A 205 1.34 15.51 0.59
N VAL A 206 0.13 15.38 1.12
CA VAL A 206 -0.14 15.48 2.56
C VAL A 206 -0.78 14.17 3.01
N SER A 207 -0.28 13.58 4.09
CA SER A 207 -0.91 12.39 4.65
C SER A 207 -0.89 12.45 6.18
N ALA A 208 -1.94 11.87 6.78
CA ALA A 208 -2.09 11.70 8.21
C ALA A 208 -2.69 10.34 8.52
N GLY A 209 -2.36 9.78 9.67
CA GLY A 209 -2.94 8.52 10.09
C GLY A 209 -2.87 8.32 11.59
N LEU A 210 -3.72 7.42 12.05
CA LEU A 210 -3.72 6.92 13.41
C LEU A 210 -4.07 5.44 13.42
N LYS A 211 -3.55 4.75 14.42
CA LYS A 211 -3.89 3.37 14.75
C LYS A 211 -3.99 3.26 16.27
N TYR A 212 -5.06 2.69 16.74
CA TYR A 212 -5.25 2.33 18.14
C TYR A 212 -5.45 0.84 18.25
N GLU A 213 -4.67 0.19 19.09
CA GLU A 213 -4.72 -1.26 19.28
C GLU A 213 -4.60 -1.60 20.76
N THR A 214 -5.59 -2.32 21.28
CA THR A 214 -5.63 -2.76 22.67
C THR A 214 -6.30 -4.12 22.78
N GLY A 215 -5.59 -5.10 23.37
CA GLY A 215 -6.13 -6.46 23.54
C GLY A 215 -6.68 -7.03 22.24
N SER A 216 -7.98 -7.29 22.21
CA SER A 216 -8.68 -7.87 21.06
C SER A 216 -9.17 -6.84 20.04
N PHE A 217 -9.10 -5.54 20.34
CA PHE A 217 -9.69 -4.50 19.52
C PHE A 217 -8.64 -3.61 18.86
N ALA A 218 -8.86 -3.28 17.59
CA ALA A 218 -8.04 -2.29 16.88
C ALA A 218 -8.91 -1.38 16.01
N LEU A 219 -8.52 -0.11 15.95
CA LEU A 219 -9.06 0.90 15.05
C LEU A 219 -7.92 1.53 14.24
N GLY A 220 -8.22 1.90 13.00
CA GLY A 220 -7.34 2.66 12.14
C GLY A 220 -8.09 3.75 11.40
N ALA A 221 -7.41 4.88 11.17
CA ALA A 221 -7.89 5.92 10.28
C ALA A 221 -6.71 6.51 9.51
N ALA A 222 -6.96 6.87 8.25
CA ALA A 222 -5.93 7.48 7.41
C ALA A 222 -6.53 8.47 6.42
N TYR A 223 -5.69 9.41 6.01
CA TYR A 223 -5.95 10.38 4.98
C TYR A 223 -4.69 10.58 4.14
N VAL A 224 -4.86 10.74 2.84
CA VAL A 224 -3.82 11.21 1.94
C VAL A 224 -4.42 12.03 0.80
N GLU A 225 -3.75 13.10 0.41
CA GLU A 225 -4.00 13.84 -0.82
C GLU A 225 -2.69 13.93 -1.60
N VAL A 226 -2.68 13.37 -2.81
CA VAL A 226 -1.53 13.41 -3.73
C VAL A 226 -1.91 14.29 -4.90
N LYS A 227 -1.18 15.37 -5.13
CA LYS A 227 -1.35 16.26 -6.26
C LYS A 227 -0.43 15.88 -7.40
N TYR A 228 -0.92 16.01 -8.64
CA TYR A 228 -0.20 15.57 -9.83
C TYR A 228 0.04 16.74 -10.79
N PRO A 229 1.23 16.86 -11.41
CA PRO A 229 1.55 17.90 -12.38
C PRO A 229 0.53 18.02 -13.52
N GLN A 230 -0.03 16.86 -13.95
CA GLN A 230 -1.01 16.77 -15.04
C GLN A 230 -2.41 17.29 -14.63
N MET A 231 -2.65 17.52 -13.35
CA MET A 231 -3.94 17.93 -12.82
C MET A 231 -3.88 19.37 -12.30
N ASN A 232 -4.46 20.31 -13.08
CA ASN A 232 -4.51 21.73 -12.73
C ASN A 232 -3.16 22.32 -12.29
N ASN A 233 -2.09 22.04 -13.07
CA ASN A 233 -0.72 22.48 -12.78
C ASN A 233 -0.23 22.08 -11.38
N GLY A 234 -0.61 20.90 -10.89
CA GLY A 234 -0.20 20.40 -9.60
C GLY A 234 -1.01 20.88 -8.41
N HIS A 235 -2.17 21.47 -8.64
CA HIS A 235 -3.07 21.94 -7.57
C HIS A 235 -4.19 20.95 -7.26
N ASP A 236 -4.49 20.03 -8.19
CA ASP A 236 -5.46 18.95 -8.01
C ASP A 236 -4.80 17.56 -8.04
N GLY A 237 -5.53 16.56 -7.58
CA GLY A 237 -5.01 15.20 -7.48
C GLY A 237 -6.02 14.17 -7.02
N LEU A 238 -5.53 13.16 -6.34
CA LEU A 238 -6.33 12.11 -5.71
C LEU A 238 -6.30 12.27 -4.20
N ARG A 239 -7.49 12.30 -3.60
CA ARG A 239 -7.69 12.31 -2.16
C ARG A 239 -8.28 10.97 -1.72
N ASN A 240 -7.62 10.31 -0.79
CA ASN A 240 -8.08 9.07 -0.18
C ASN A 240 -8.23 9.28 1.33
N TRP A 241 -9.25 8.66 1.91
CA TRP A 241 -9.36 8.49 3.34
C TRP A 241 -10.05 7.17 3.67
N GLY A 242 -9.83 6.66 4.86
CA GLY A 242 -10.42 5.40 5.26
C GLY A 242 -10.44 5.21 6.77
N LEU A 243 -11.30 4.28 7.17
CA LEU A 243 -11.51 3.84 8.55
C LEU A 243 -11.51 2.32 8.59
N GLY A 244 -10.76 1.75 9.52
CA GLY A 244 -10.70 0.31 9.74
C GLY A 244 -11.02 -0.05 11.19
N ALA A 245 -11.67 -1.21 11.39
CA ALA A 245 -11.90 -1.81 12.69
C ALA A 245 -11.58 -3.30 12.64
N ARG A 246 -10.97 -3.84 13.69
CA ARG A 246 -10.70 -5.26 13.85
C ARG A 246 -11.04 -5.71 15.25
N TYR A 247 -11.61 -6.90 15.36
CA TYR A 247 -11.87 -7.58 16.63
C TYR A 247 -11.35 -9.01 16.57
N ALA A 248 -10.42 -9.34 17.47
CA ALA A 248 -9.87 -10.70 17.62
C ALA A 248 -10.76 -11.50 18.58
N LEU A 249 -11.34 -12.58 18.07
CA LEU A 249 -12.19 -13.49 18.80
C LEU A 249 -11.58 -14.90 18.78
N SER A 250 -10.82 -15.25 19.83
CA SER A 250 -10.07 -16.51 19.88
C SER A 250 -9.13 -16.66 18.68
N ALA A 251 -9.35 -17.66 17.82
CA ALA A 251 -8.56 -17.91 16.61
C ALA A 251 -9.04 -17.09 15.40
N PHE A 252 -10.07 -16.28 15.54
CA PHE A 252 -10.66 -15.51 14.44
C PHE A 252 -10.40 -14.01 14.60
N ASP A 253 -10.03 -13.36 13.52
CA ASP A 253 -10.05 -11.90 13.38
C ASP A 253 -11.26 -11.51 12.51
N LEU A 254 -12.12 -10.67 13.02
CA LEU A 254 -13.20 -10.02 12.28
C LEU A 254 -12.77 -8.61 11.92
N ASN A 255 -13.05 -8.15 10.71
CA ASN A 255 -12.66 -6.82 10.27
C ASN A 255 -13.71 -6.13 9.43
N LEU A 256 -13.70 -4.81 9.51
CA LEU A 256 -14.46 -3.89 8.68
C LEU A 256 -13.51 -2.81 8.17
N LEU A 257 -13.68 -2.41 6.94
CA LEU A 257 -12.92 -1.34 6.33
C LEU A 257 -13.82 -0.50 5.42
N TYR A 258 -13.70 0.81 5.54
CA TYR A 258 -14.31 1.76 4.62
C TYR A 258 -13.21 2.63 4.02
N THR A 259 -13.28 2.87 2.71
CA THR A 259 -12.43 3.86 2.03
C THR A 259 -13.23 4.72 1.09
N ASN A 260 -12.80 5.98 0.92
CA ASN A 260 -13.29 6.89 -0.09
C ASN A 260 -12.11 7.42 -0.90
N THR A 261 -12.22 7.33 -2.22
CA THR A 261 -11.26 7.89 -3.17
C THR A 261 -11.93 8.94 -4.02
N ARG A 262 -11.30 10.10 -4.19
CA ARG A 262 -11.84 11.20 -4.99
C ARG A 262 -10.77 11.85 -5.85
N ASN A 263 -11.03 11.97 -7.13
CA ASN A 263 -10.32 12.87 -8.04
C ASN A 263 -10.82 14.30 -7.80
N THR A 264 -9.96 15.21 -7.33
CA THR A 264 -10.37 16.58 -6.94
C THR A 264 -10.64 17.46 -8.14
N LEU A 265 -10.03 17.18 -9.30
CA LEU A 265 -10.23 17.92 -10.53
C LEU A 265 -11.59 17.61 -11.19
N THR A 266 -11.92 16.32 -11.32
CA THR A 266 -13.12 15.88 -12.05
C THR A 266 -14.32 15.63 -11.14
N GLY A 267 -14.10 15.49 -9.84
CA GLY A 267 -15.11 15.10 -8.87
C GLY A 267 -15.49 13.62 -8.92
N ALA A 268 -14.85 12.80 -9.77
CA ALA A 268 -15.04 11.35 -9.77
C ALA A 268 -14.69 10.76 -8.40
N ALA A 269 -15.56 9.92 -7.85
CA ALA A 269 -15.35 9.36 -6.52
C ALA A 269 -15.86 7.92 -6.42
N ILE A 270 -15.20 7.14 -5.56
CA ILE A 270 -15.53 5.75 -5.26
C ILE A 270 -15.59 5.58 -3.74
N ASP A 271 -16.66 4.96 -3.26
CA ASP A 271 -16.80 4.48 -1.90
C ASP A 271 -16.63 2.96 -1.87
N VAL A 272 -15.90 2.44 -0.90
CA VAL A 272 -15.71 1.01 -0.67
C VAL A 272 -16.10 0.66 0.75
N ILE A 273 -16.88 -0.40 0.89
CA ILE A 273 -17.12 -1.06 2.17
C ILE A 273 -16.64 -2.49 2.04
N GLN A 274 -15.88 -2.95 3.02
CA GLN A 274 -15.35 -4.30 3.10
C GLN A 274 -15.63 -4.90 4.47
N ALA A 275 -16.00 -6.16 4.49
CA ALA A 275 -16.08 -6.99 5.68
C ALA A 275 -15.33 -8.30 5.46
N GLY A 276 -14.60 -8.76 6.45
CA GLY A 276 -13.81 -9.98 6.34
C GLY A 276 -13.65 -10.73 7.64
N VAL A 277 -13.21 -11.97 7.50
CA VAL A 277 -12.87 -12.86 8.59
C VAL A 277 -11.57 -13.60 8.26
N ARG A 278 -10.73 -13.80 9.27
CA ARG A 278 -9.51 -14.58 9.18
C ARG A 278 -9.42 -15.54 10.36
N TYR A 279 -9.20 -16.80 10.07
CA TYR A 279 -8.82 -17.84 11.04
C TYR A 279 -7.29 -17.95 11.07
N VAL A 280 -6.71 -17.96 12.27
CA VAL A 280 -5.28 -18.14 12.51
C VAL A 280 -5.08 -19.32 13.47
N GLY A 281 -4.80 -20.49 12.91
CA GLY A 281 -4.55 -21.73 13.65
C GLY A 281 -3.44 -22.53 12.97
N ALA A 282 -2.23 -22.47 13.54
CA ALA A 282 -1.06 -23.13 12.95
C ALA A 282 -1.30 -24.63 12.68
N PRO A 283 -0.90 -25.14 11.50
CA PRO A 283 -0.11 -24.49 10.46
C PRO A 283 -0.94 -23.67 9.45
N TRP A 284 -2.26 -23.57 9.63
CA TRP A 284 -3.18 -22.95 8.70
C TRP A 284 -3.48 -21.48 9.06
N THR A 285 -3.61 -20.66 8.03
CA THR A 285 -4.30 -19.40 8.09
C THR A 285 -5.26 -19.33 6.91
N ILE A 286 -6.54 -19.04 7.18
CA ILE A 286 -7.60 -19.01 6.18
C ILE A 286 -8.34 -17.68 6.33
N GLY A 287 -8.60 -16.98 5.24
CA GLY A 287 -9.31 -15.72 5.26
C GLY A 287 -10.29 -15.59 4.10
N ALA A 288 -11.32 -14.83 4.32
CA ALA A 288 -12.26 -14.41 3.29
C ALA A 288 -12.74 -12.99 3.58
N ASN A 289 -13.02 -12.25 2.52
CA ASN A 289 -13.64 -10.94 2.60
C ASN A 289 -14.58 -10.69 1.42
N TYR A 290 -15.51 -9.81 1.67
CA TYR A 290 -16.41 -9.26 0.68
C TYR A 290 -16.23 -7.75 0.61
N GLU A 291 -16.20 -7.22 -0.61
CA GLU A 291 -16.08 -5.81 -0.91
C GLU A 291 -17.21 -5.34 -1.80
N TYR A 292 -17.76 -4.19 -1.47
CA TYR A 292 -18.65 -3.44 -2.32
C TYR A 292 -18.03 -2.09 -2.66
N MET A 293 -17.82 -1.84 -3.95
CA MET A 293 -17.23 -0.63 -4.51
C MET A 293 -18.31 0.12 -5.28
N LYS A 294 -18.49 1.43 -5.03
CA LYS A 294 -19.52 2.24 -5.67
C LYS A 294 -18.97 3.57 -6.18
N GLY A 295 -18.98 3.74 -7.51
CA GLY A 295 -18.67 4.99 -8.18
C GLY A 295 -19.85 5.96 -8.17
N ASN A 296 -19.56 7.27 -8.15
CA ASN A 296 -20.54 8.33 -8.28
C ASN A 296 -20.98 8.56 -9.75
N ALA A 297 -21.69 9.68 -10.02
CA ALA A 297 -22.19 10.00 -11.35
C ALA A 297 -21.08 10.17 -12.41
N GLN A 298 -19.93 10.73 -12.04
CA GLN A 298 -18.78 10.90 -12.92
C GLN A 298 -18.17 9.56 -13.36
N LEU A 299 -18.43 8.50 -12.61
CA LEU A 299 -18.05 7.13 -12.92
C LEU A 299 -19.24 6.30 -13.42
N ASP A 300 -20.21 6.93 -14.07
CA ASP A 300 -21.42 6.31 -14.63
C ASP A 300 -22.23 5.54 -13.57
N ARG A 301 -22.05 5.83 -12.28
CA ARG A 301 -22.62 5.06 -11.16
C ARG A 301 -22.26 3.57 -11.21
N ASN A 302 -21.14 3.24 -11.83
CA ASN A 302 -20.64 1.88 -11.86
C ASN A 302 -20.37 1.37 -10.44
N TYR A 303 -20.49 0.06 -10.27
CA TYR A 303 -20.20 -0.60 -9.00
C TYR A 303 -19.56 -1.96 -9.24
N ALA A 304 -18.90 -2.47 -8.23
CA ALA A 304 -18.38 -3.82 -8.23
C ALA A 304 -18.60 -4.50 -6.88
N HIS A 305 -18.88 -5.79 -6.95
CA HIS A 305 -18.84 -6.72 -5.82
C HIS A 305 -17.62 -7.61 -6.01
N GLN A 306 -16.83 -7.78 -4.97
CA GLN A 306 -15.68 -8.68 -4.99
C GLN A 306 -15.71 -9.59 -3.77
N VAL A 307 -15.49 -10.87 -4.00
CA VAL A 307 -15.28 -11.87 -2.94
C VAL A 307 -13.89 -12.44 -3.13
N THR A 308 -13.11 -12.44 -2.06
CA THR A 308 -11.79 -13.07 -2.01
C THR A 308 -11.77 -14.11 -0.91
N ALA A 309 -11.24 -15.28 -1.20
CA ALA A 309 -10.96 -16.31 -0.21
C ALA A 309 -9.55 -16.87 -0.44
N ALA A 310 -8.82 -17.07 0.65
CA ALA A 310 -7.46 -17.57 0.60
C ALA A 310 -7.15 -18.49 1.78
N ALA A 311 -6.31 -19.48 1.53
CA ALA A 311 -5.79 -20.37 2.55
C ALA A 311 -4.28 -20.53 2.39
N GLN A 312 -3.55 -20.40 3.48
CA GLN A 312 -2.10 -20.56 3.54
C GLN A 312 -1.75 -21.67 4.51
N TYR A 313 -0.79 -22.49 4.11
CA TYR A 313 -0.18 -23.53 4.92
C TYR A 313 1.29 -23.20 5.19
N ALA A 314 1.67 -23.08 6.44
CA ALA A 314 3.04 -22.83 6.85
C ALA A 314 3.88 -24.12 6.73
N LEU A 315 4.76 -24.19 5.74
CA LEU A 315 5.73 -25.29 5.57
C LEU A 315 6.89 -25.14 6.56
N SER A 316 7.22 -23.89 6.90
CA SER A 316 8.22 -23.55 7.90
C SER A 316 7.93 -22.16 8.49
N LYS A 317 8.79 -21.66 9.39
CA LYS A 317 8.71 -20.27 9.89
C LYS A 317 8.89 -19.21 8.80
N ARG A 318 9.48 -19.57 7.66
CA ARG A 318 9.84 -18.64 6.58
C ARG A 318 9.11 -18.92 5.27
N THR A 319 8.64 -20.16 5.06
CA THR A 319 8.07 -20.59 3.79
C THR A 319 6.65 -21.09 3.97
N SER A 320 5.77 -20.70 3.07
CA SER A 320 4.37 -21.11 3.06
C SER A 320 3.91 -21.39 1.63
N ALA A 321 3.04 -22.37 1.47
CA ALA A 321 2.24 -22.57 0.27
C ALA A 321 0.85 -21.95 0.49
N TYR A 322 0.21 -21.46 -0.56
CA TYR A 322 -1.13 -20.89 -0.45
C TYR A 322 -1.96 -21.11 -1.71
N VAL A 323 -3.25 -21.02 -1.53
CA VAL A 323 -4.25 -20.94 -2.61
C VAL A 323 -5.11 -19.73 -2.37
N GLU A 324 -5.56 -19.09 -3.45
CA GLU A 324 -6.50 -17.99 -3.38
C GLU A 324 -7.48 -18.04 -4.53
N THR A 325 -8.66 -17.48 -4.31
CA THR A 325 -9.69 -17.28 -5.32
C THR A 325 -10.28 -15.88 -5.17
N VAL A 326 -10.50 -15.23 -6.31
CA VAL A 326 -11.17 -13.93 -6.37
C VAL A 326 -12.28 -14.00 -7.42
N TYR A 327 -13.44 -13.52 -7.06
CA TYR A 327 -14.55 -13.32 -7.98
C TYR A 327 -15.01 -11.87 -7.90
N GLN A 328 -15.06 -11.21 -9.06
CA GLN A 328 -15.58 -9.86 -9.18
C GLN A 328 -16.77 -9.82 -10.15
N TYR A 329 -17.82 -9.10 -9.75
CA TYR A 329 -18.95 -8.75 -10.59
C TYR A 329 -19.09 -7.24 -10.66
N ALA A 330 -19.11 -6.68 -11.86
CA ALA A 330 -19.30 -5.27 -12.16
C ALA A 330 -20.70 -4.98 -12.69
N GLY A 331 -21.27 -3.85 -12.32
CA GLY A 331 -22.57 -3.39 -12.80
C GLY A 331 -22.62 -1.87 -12.92
N GLY A 332 -23.71 -1.37 -13.44
CA GLY A 332 -23.94 0.04 -13.78
C GLY A 332 -24.15 0.24 -15.26
N SER A 333 -23.32 1.03 -15.92
CA SER A 333 -23.39 1.29 -17.36
C SER A 333 -23.17 0.03 -18.21
N ALA A 334 -23.48 0.09 -19.50
CA ALA A 334 -23.26 -1.00 -20.44
C ALA A 334 -21.77 -1.40 -20.55
N GLY A 335 -20.85 -0.46 -20.35
CA GLY A 335 -19.40 -0.68 -20.35
C GLY A 335 -18.80 -1.06 -18.99
N ALA A 336 -19.61 -1.34 -17.97
CA ALA A 336 -19.14 -1.78 -16.66
C ALA A 336 -18.69 -3.24 -16.71
N HIS A 337 -17.43 -3.45 -17.02
CA HIS A 337 -16.81 -4.77 -17.06
C HIS A 337 -15.97 -5.00 -15.81
N ALA A 338 -15.91 -6.25 -15.35
CA ALA A 338 -15.09 -6.64 -14.22
C ALA A 338 -13.60 -6.51 -14.56
N TRP A 339 -12.82 -6.13 -13.54
CA TRP A 339 -11.37 -6.06 -13.65
C TRP A 339 -10.74 -6.26 -12.26
N ILE A 340 -10.29 -7.47 -12.01
CA ILE A 340 -9.60 -7.80 -10.76
C ILE A 340 -8.24 -7.08 -10.73
N ASN A 341 -7.93 -6.46 -9.61
CA ASN A 341 -6.66 -5.74 -9.43
C ASN A 341 -5.47 -6.68 -9.64
N GLY A 342 -4.42 -6.21 -10.30
CA GLY A 342 -3.23 -7.02 -10.56
C GLY A 342 -3.30 -7.90 -11.81
N VAL A 343 -4.48 -8.11 -12.41
CA VAL A 343 -4.58 -8.69 -13.75
C VAL A 343 -4.17 -7.62 -14.75
N MET A 344 -3.04 -7.82 -15.44
CA MET A 344 -2.37 -6.80 -16.27
C MET A 344 -2.21 -7.30 -17.71
N GLY A 345 -2.12 -6.35 -18.64
CA GLY A 345 -1.96 -6.61 -20.07
C GLY A 345 -3.00 -5.88 -20.91
N PRO A 346 -2.89 -5.92 -22.23
CA PRO A 346 -3.80 -5.18 -23.13
C PRO A 346 -5.24 -5.69 -23.07
N ASP A 347 -5.44 -6.97 -22.76
CA ASP A 347 -6.76 -7.62 -22.68
C ASP A 347 -7.15 -7.98 -21.23
N ALA A 348 -6.51 -7.41 -20.23
CA ALA A 348 -6.66 -7.79 -18.82
C ALA A 348 -8.09 -7.61 -18.28
N GLN A 349 -8.81 -6.58 -18.76
CA GLN A 349 -10.20 -6.36 -18.41
C GLN A 349 -11.08 -7.47 -18.97
N SER A 350 -12.04 -7.96 -18.18
CA SER A 350 -13.06 -8.90 -18.68
C SER A 350 -13.86 -8.29 -19.82
N SER A 351 -14.22 -9.08 -20.83
CA SER A 351 -15.19 -8.68 -21.85
C SER A 351 -16.65 -8.72 -21.35
N SER A 352 -16.85 -9.08 -20.07
CA SER A 352 -18.16 -9.21 -19.46
C SER A 352 -18.19 -8.55 -18.06
N ARG A 353 -19.34 -8.65 -17.41
CA ARG A 353 -19.54 -8.13 -16.06
C ARG A 353 -18.87 -8.96 -14.96
N SER A 354 -18.35 -10.14 -15.26
CA SER A 354 -17.73 -11.00 -14.26
C SER A 354 -16.32 -11.42 -14.68
N GLN A 355 -15.47 -11.61 -13.66
CA GLN A 355 -14.14 -12.18 -13.78
C GLN A 355 -13.89 -13.06 -12.56
N PHE A 356 -13.38 -14.26 -12.79
CA PHE A 356 -12.95 -15.19 -11.76
C PHE A 356 -11.47 -15.46 -11.90
N LEU A 357 -10.78 -15.51 -10.78
CA LEU A 357 -9.37 -15.83 -10.69
C LEU A 357 -9.15 -16.89 -9.62
N ALA A 358 -8.26 -17.84 -9.90
CA ALA A 358 -7.75 -18.79 -8.93
C ALA A 358 -6.22 -18.87 -9.05
N ARG A 359 -5.53 -18.96 -7.93
CA ARG A 359 -4.06 -19.00 -7.85
C ARG A 359 -3.61 -20.05 -6.87
N ILE A 360 -2.50 -20.70 -7.20
CA ILE A 360 -1.67 -21.45 -6.28
C ILE A 360 -0.26 -20.87 -6.27
N GLY A 361 0.30 -20.62 -5.10
CA GLY A 361 1.60 -19.97 -4.98
C GLY A 361 2.39 -20.41 -3.75
N MET A 362 3.63 -19.98 -3.73
CA MET A 362 4.55 -20.17 -2.62
C MET A 362 5.24 -18.85 -2.28
N LEU A 363 5.34 -18.60 -0.99
CA LEU A 363 5.98 -17.43 -0.41
C LEU A 363 7.13 -17.87 0.48
N THR A 364 8.30 -17.23 0.36
CA THR A 364 9.41 -17.43 1.29
C THR A 364 10.01 -16.08 1.72
N ARG A 365 10.65 -16.08 2.90
CA ARG A 365 11.33 -14.90 3.49
C ARG A 365 12.76 -15.28 3.90
N PHE A 366 13.70 -14.35 3.77
CA PHE A 366 15.08 -14.54 4.22
C PHE A 366 15.61 -13.30 4.93
#